data_135155230098a1f8c103301773f57bff
#
_entry.id   135155230098a1f8c103301773f57bff
#
_cell.length_a   1.000
_cell.length_b   1.000
_cell.length_c   1.000
_cell.angle_alpha   90.00
_cell.angle_beta   90.00
_cell.angle_gamma   90.00
#
_symmetry.space_group_name_H-M   'P 1'
#
loop_
_entity.id
_entity.type
_entity.pdbx_description
1 polymer ?
#
loop_
_entity_poly.entity_id
_entity_poly.type
_entity_poly.pdbx_seq_one_letter_code
_entity_poly.pdbx_strand_id
1 'polypeptide(L)'
;MVKKELPSDDEDFPEWFRRRRYPLDKDPFFGDIDRVLRDMEKMMEEEIKNFTSKVPKDYVRERKLPDGSTVKEWGPFVYGYSMKIGPDGKPEISEFGNIKKSLKGPQVKEEREPLVDVVETDGEVRIVVELPGVEKGDIKLHGTEDSLTISVDTPQYKYYKEVNLPAKAKVKEAKSSYKNGVLEVILPKAESAKETKGEPIDIG
;
A
#
# COMPACT_ATOMS: atom_id res chain seq x y z
N MET A 1 3.54 -37.93 -10.28
CA MET A 1 3.67 -36.47 -10.46
C MET A 1 2.28 -35.87 -10.32
N VAL A 2 1.98 -35.31 -9.16
CA VAL A 2 0.67 -34.68 -8.88
C VAL A 2 0.77 -33.25 -9.37
N LYS A 3 0.00 -32.90 -10.39
CA LYS A 3 -0.20 -31.49 -10.79
C LYS A 3 -0.94 -30.80 -9.66
N LYS A 4 -0.26 -29.90 -8.96
CA LYS A 4 -0.88 -29.00 -7.98
C LYS A 4 -1.60 -27.92 -8.79
N GLU A 5 -2.92 -28.03 -8.91
CA GLU A 5 -3.76 -26.97 -9.45
C GLU A 5 -3.66 -25.77 -8.50
N LEU A 6 -3.33 -24.61 -9.07
CA LEU A 6 -3.36 -23.34 -8.35
C LEU A 6 -4.81 -22.97 -8.02
N PRO A 7 -5.10 -22.43 -6.84
CA PRO A 7 -6.46 -22.05 -6.47
C PRO A 7 -6.96 -20.91 -7.35
N SER A 8 -8.25 -20.98 -7.70
CA SER A 8 -8.97 -20.12 -8.66
C SER A 8 -9.50 -18.81 -8.06
N ASP A 9 -8.90 -18.28 -7.01
CA ASP A 9 -9.43 -17.05 -6.37
C ASP A 9 -8.77 -15.82 -6.98
N ASP A 10 -9.24 -15.47 -8.20
CA ASP A 10 -8.85 -14.26 -8.94
C ASP A 10 -9.44 -12.96 -8.34
N GLU A 11 -10.08 -12.99 -7.16
CA GLU A 11 -10.79 -11.84 -6.61
C GLU A 11 -9.86 -10.76 -6.04
N ASP A 12 -8.63 -11.12 -5.66
CA ASP A 12 -7.67 -10.21 -5.02
C ASP A 12 -6.84 -9.36 -6.01
N PHE A 13 -7.00 -9.59 -7.31
CA PHE A 13 -6.25 -8.84 -8.31
C PHE A 13 -7.04 -7.68 -8.91
N PRO A 14 -6.40 -6.54 -9.19
CA PRO A 14 -7.01 -5.44 -9.94
C PRO A 14 -7.57 -5.94 -11.27
N GLU A 15 -8.69 -5.36 -11.72
CA GLU A 15 -9.44 -5.83 -12.90
C GLU A 15 -8.60 -5.86 -14.20
N TRP A 16 -7.60 -4.99 -14.32
CA TRP A 16 -6.64 -4.96 -15.41
C TRP A 16 -5.69 -6.16 -15.43
N PHE A 17 -5.39 -6.72 -14.26
CA PHE A 17 -4.58 -7.93 -14.11
C PHE A 17 -5.41 -9.18 -14.44
N ARG A 18 -6.69 -9.19 -14.08
CA ARG A 18 -7.62 -10.30 -14.36
C ARG A 18 -7.94 -10.47 -15.84
N ARG A 19 -7.96 -9.39 -16.61
CA ARG A 19 -8.29 -9.43 -18.05
C ARG A 19 -7.22 -10.07 -18.93
N ARG A 20 -6.01 -10.24 -18.43
CA ARG A 20 -4.92 -10.93 -19.16
C ARG A 20 -4.44 -12.09 -18.31
N ARG A 21 -4.85 -13.31 -18.66
CA ARG A 21 -4.17 -14.52 -18.22
C ARG A 21 -2.75 -14.51 -18.76
N TYR A 22 -1.80 -14.09 -17.93
CA TYR A 22 -0.40 -14.34 -18.20
C TYR A 22 -0.11 -15.81 -17.84
N PRO A 23 0.40 -16.63 -18.78
CA PRO A 23 0.90 -17.94 -18.40
C PRO A 23 2.19 -17.74 -17.60
N LEU A 24 2.07 -17.76 -16.29
CA LEU A 24 3.20 -17.72 -15.35
C LEU A 24 4.03 -19.03 -15.36
N ASP A 25 3.78 -19.91 -16.33
CA ASP A 25 4.31 -21.28 -16.33
C ASP A 25 5.61 -21.47 -17.14
N LYS A 26 6.19 -20.42 -17.72
CA LYS A 26 7.36 -20.60 -18.60
C LYS A 26 8.66 -19.95 -18.16
N ASP A 27 8.65 -19.02 -17.20
CA ASP A 27 9.91 -18.53 -16.64
C ASP A 27 9.67 -17.86 -15.29
N PRO A 28 10.10 -18.47 -14.18
CA PRO A 28 9.48 -18.17 -12.88
C PRO A 28 9.83 -16.82 -12.29
N PHE A 29 10.72 -15.98 -12.83
CA PHE A 29 11.07 -14.78 -12.06
C PHE A 29 11.36 -13.48 -12.84
N PHE A 30 11.74 -13.47 -14.11
CA PHE A 30 12.18 -12.23 -14.77
C PHE A 30 11.80 -12.03 -16.24
N GLY A 31 11.20 -13.01 -16.89
CA GLY A 31 10.96 -12.94 -18.35
C GLY A 31 9.92 -11.92 -18.79
N ASP A 32 8.99 -11.51 -17.91
CA ASP A 32 7.84 -10.67 -18.29
C ASP A 32 7.68 -9.36 -17.48
N ILE A 33 8.55 -9.09 -16.50
CA ILE A 33 8.47 -7.84 -15.72
C ILE A 33 8.55 -6.61 -16.64
N ASP A 34 9.46 -6.60 -17.59
CA ASP A 34 9.60 -5.48 -18.55
C ASP A 34 8.37 -5.31 -19.44
N ARG A 35 7.65 -6.39 -19.71
CA ARG A 35 6.40 -6.34 -20.46
C ARG A 35 5.26 -5.83 -19.62
N VAL A 36 5.16 -6.29 -18.37
CA VAL A 36 4.19 -5.80 -17.40
C VAL A 36 4.38 -4.30 -17.16
N LEU A 37 5.62 -3.85 -16.98
CA LEU A 37 5.95 -2.44 -16.79
C LEU A 37 5.57 -1.60 -18.02
N ARG A 38 5.90 -2.07 -19.25
CA ARG A 38 5.50 -1.37 -20.49
C ARG A 38 3.99 -1.32 -20.71
N ASP A 39 3.29 -2.39 -20.39
CA ASP A 39 1.82 -2.43 -20.51
C ASP A 39 1.17 -1.50 -19.48
N MET A 40 1.74 -1.39 -18.30
CA MET A 40 1.30 -0.44 -17.26
C MET A 40 1.58 1.02 -17.64
N GLU A 41 2.76 1.30 -18.19
CA GLU A 41 3.13 2.63 -18.69
C GLU A 41 2.15 3.11 -19.75
N LYS A 42 1.81 2.26 -20.72
CA LYS A 42 0.78 2.56 -21.73
C LYS A 42 -0.61 2.80 -21.14
N MET A 43 -1.00 1.97 -20.19
CA MET A 43 -2.29 2.15 -19.51
C MET A 43 -2.33 3.45 -18.70
N MET A 44 -1.24 3.80 -18.02
CA MET A 44 -1.12 5.09 -17.34
C MET A 44 -1.22 6.27 -18.30
N GLU A 45 -0.55 6.22 -19.46
CA GLU A 45 -0.63 7.28 -20.46
C GLU A 45 -2.06 7.48 -21.00
N GLU A 46 -2.76 6.40 -21.30
CA GLU A 46 -4.15 6.47 -21.78
C GLU A 46 -5.09 6.99 -20.68
N GLU A 47 -4.91 6.55 -19.44
CA GLU A 47 -5.71 7.03 -18.31
C GLU A 47 -5.42 8.49 -17.98
N ILE A 48 -4.18 8.95 -18.04
CA ILE A 48 -3.81 10.35 -17.83
C ILE A 48 -4.46 11.25 -18.88
N LYS A 49 -4.48 10.85 -20.16
CA LYS A 49 -5.16 11.61 -21.23
C LYS A 49 -6.67 11.76 -20.98
N ASN A 50 -7.32 10.72 -20.48
CA ASN A 50 -8.74 10.74 -20.15
C ASN A 50 -9.03 11.45 -18.81
N PHE A 51 -8.03 11.55 -17.95
CA PHE A 51 -8.15 12.06 -16.59
C PHE A 51 -8.20 13.58 -16.55
N THR A 52 -7.44 14.29 -17.38
CA THR A 52 -7.37 15.76 -17.38
C THR A 52 -8.71 16.44 -17.57
N SER A 53 -9.66 15.75 -18.22
CA SER A 53 -11.04 16.27 -18.41
C SER A 53 -11.95 16.10 -17.19
N LYS A 54 -11.56 15.29 -16.19
CA LYS A 54 -12.37 14.91 -15.02
C LYS A 54 -11.76 15.33 -13.67
N VAL A 55 -10.65 16.07 -13.72
CA VAL A 55 -9.94 16.52 -12.51
C VAL A 55 -10.81 17.49 -11.71
N PRO A 56 -11.00 17.28 -10.40
CA PRO A 56 -11.68 18.24 -9.53
C PRO A 56 -10.98 19.59 -9.55
N LYS A 57 -11.76 20.68 -9.43
CA LYS A 57 -11.24 22.06 -9.51
C LYS A 57 -10.16 22.36 -8.47
N ASP A 58 -10.21 21.70 -7.32
CA ASP A 58 -9.28 21.88 -6.22
C ASP A 58 -7.85 21.40 -6.55
N TYR A 59 -7.73 20.60 -7.60
CA TYR A 59 -6.44 20.12 -8.14
C TYR A 59 -6.00 20.89 -9.38
N VAL A 60 -6.69 21.99 -9.71
CA VAL A 60 -6.32 22.86 -10.83
C VAL A 60 -5.90 24.21 -10.27
N ARG A 61 -4.65 24.59 -10.51
CA ARG A 61 -4.10 25.89 -10.12
C ARG A 61 -3.89 26.73 -11.37
N GLU A 62 -4.34 27.98 -11.34
CA GLU A 62 -4.05 28.95 -12.38
C GLU A 62 -3.07 29.98 -11.83
N ARG A 63 -1.98 30.17 -12.56
CA ARG A 63 -0.96 31.18 -12.23
C ARG A 63 -0.74 32.10 -13.42
N LYS A 64 -0.85 33.39 -13.20
CA LYS A 64 -0.46 34.41 -14.18
C LYS A 64 1.05 34.59 -14.17
N LEU A 65 1.66 34.55 -15.33
CA LEU A 65 3.07 34.83 -15.52
C LEU A 65 3.30 36.36 -15.68
N PRO A 66 4.54 36.84 -15.51
CA PRO A 66 4.88 38.27 -15.65
C PRO A 66 4.60 38.84 -17.05
N ASP A 67 4.54 37.99 -18.07
CA ASP A 67 4.22 38.35 -19.46
C ASP A 67 2.71 38.44 -19.73
N GLY A 68 1.86 38.23 -18.69
CA GLY A 68 0.41 38.27 -18.79
C GLY A 68 -0.24 36.96 -19.23
N SER A 69 0.54 35.93 -19.60
CA SER A 69 0.02 34.63 -19.94
C SER A 69 -0.47 33.87 -18.69
N THR A 70 -1.34 32.89 -18.87
CA THR A 70 -1.88 32.07 -17.78
C THR A 70 -1.39 30.63 -17.96
N VAL A 71 -0.77 30.09 -16.92
CA VAL A 71 -0.43 28.67 -16.82
C VAL A 71 -1.45 27.95 -15.95
N LYS A 72 -1.96 26.83 -16.46
CA LYS A 72 -2.80 25.91 -15.68
C LYS A 72 -1.94 24.72 -15.27
N GLU A 73 -1.94 24.46 -13.97
CA GLU A 73 -1.25 23.32 -13.37
C GLU A 73 -2.28 22.36 -12.78
N TRP A 74 -2.12 21.07 -13.03
CA TRP A 74 -2.99 20.03 -12.49
C TRP A 74 -2.20 19.15 -11.53
N GLY A 75 -2.76 18.85 -10.36
CA GLY A 75 -2.14 17.96 -9.39
C GLY A 75 -1.71 18.63 -8.08
N PRO A 76 -0.87 17.96 -7.29
CA PRO A 76 -0.12 16.74 -7.64
C PRO A 76 -0.98 15.47 -7.66
N PHE A 77 -0.76 14.63 -8.66
CA PHE A 77 -1.34 13.29 -8.74
C PHE A 77 -0.28 12.26 -8.48
N VAL A 78 -0.56 11.35 -7.57
CA VAL A 78 0.34 10.25 -7.22
C VAL A 78 -0.45 8.96 -7.27
N TYR A 79 0.04 8.02 -8.04
CA TYR A 79 -0.43 6.65 -8.07
C TYR A 79 0.77 5.71 -8.14
N GLY A 80 0.76 4.70 -7.33
CA GLY A 80 1.76 3.66 -7.36
C GLY A 80 1.21 2.38 -6.76
N TYR A 81 1.95 1.31 -6.94
CA TYR A 81 1.67 0.04 -6.31
C TYR A 81 2.99 -0.61 -5.88
N SER A 82 2.91 -1.42 -4.87
CA SER A 82 3.96 -2.32 -4.42
C SER A 82 3.43 -3.75 -4.54
N MET A 83 4.28 -4.67 -4.98
CA MET A 83 3.94 -6.08 -5.05
C MET A 83 5.01 -6.88 -4.31
N LYS A 84 4.59 -7.78 -3.44
CA LYS A 84 5.46 -8.75 -2.78
C LYS A 84 4.84 -10.14 -2.90
N ILE A 85 5.68 -11.15 -2.81
CA ILE A 85 5.23 -12.55 -2.79
C ILE A 85 5.20 -12.98 -1.32
N GLY A 86 4.01 -13.34 -0.85
CA GLY A 86 3.80 -13.84 0.50
C GLY A 86 4.45 -15.22 0.72
N PRO A 87 4.50 -15.70 1.98
CA PRO A 87 5.07 -17.02 2.31
C PRO A 87 4.32 -18.18 1.66
N ASP A 88 3.05 -17.98 1.31
CA ASP A 88 2.19 -18.93 0.58
C ASP A 88 2.43 -18.93 -0.94
N GLY A 89 3.38 -18.12 -1.42
CA GLY A 89 3.69 -17.95 -2.84
C GLY A 89 2.69 -17.09 -3.60
N LYS A 90 1.74 -16.43 -2.92
CA LYS A 90 0.77 -15.54 -3.57
C LYS A 90 1.30 -14.11 -3.63
N PRO A 91 1.01 -13.38 -4.73
CA PRO A 91 1.35 -11.96 -4.81
C PRO A 91 0.37 -11.12 -3.97
N GLU A 92 0.92 -10.28 -3.14
CA GLU A 92 0.21 -9.23 -2.40
C GLU A 92 0.47 -7.90 -3.08
N ILE A 93 -0.58 -7.20 -3.49
CA ILE A 93 -0.49 -5.90 -4.16
C ILE A 93 -1.04 -4.83 -3.25
N SER A 94 -0.24 -3.80 -2.99
CA SER A 94 -0.61 -2.62 -2.21
C SER A 94 -0.58 -1.39 -3.10
N GLU A 95 -1.68 -0.66 -3.17
CA GLU A 95 -1.74 0.61 -3.89
C GLU A 95 -1.48 1.79 -2.94
N PHE A 96 -0.81 2.84 -3.45
CA PHE A 96 -0.56 4.07 -2.72
C PHE A 96 -0.74 5.31 -3.60
N GLY A 97 -0.90 6.48 -2.98
CA GLY A 97 -1.13 7.74 -3.67
C GLY A 97 -2.51 8.33 -3.42
N ASN A 98 -2.90 9.35 -4.19
CA ASN A 98 -4.17 10.03 -4.07
C ASN A 98 -5.15 9.73 -5.22
N ILE A 99 -4.78 8.85 -6.14
CA ILE A 99 -5.68 8.36 -7.20
C ILE A 99 -6.21 7.00 -6.77
N LYS A 100 -7.54 6.87 -6.76
CA LYS A 100 -8.24 5.61 -6.51
C LYS A 100 -9.05 5.22 -7.73
N LYS A 101 -9.03 3.94 -8.06
CA LYS A 101 -9.90 3.38 -9.09
C LYS A 101 -11.32 3.23 -8.53
N SER A 102 -12.30 3.60 -9.32
CA SER A 102 -13.69 3.34 -9.03
C SER A 102 -14.43 2.85 -10.28
N LEU A 103 -15.62 2.28 -10.11
CA LEU A 103 -16.47 1.85 -11.23
C LEU A 103 -16.82 2.99 -12.19
N LYS A 104 -16.74 4.24 -11.73
CA LYS A 104 -17.02 5.46 -12.52
C LYS A 104 -15.75 6.08 -13.12
N GLY A 105 -14.60 5.42 -12.99
CA GLY A 105 -13.29 5.91 -13.42
C GLY A 105 -12.42 6.36 -12.24
N PRO A 106 -11.18 6.82 -12.51
CA PRO A 106 -10.26 7.24 -11.48
C PRO A 106 -10.81 8.44 -10.69
N GLN A 107 -10.66 8.41 -9.37
CA GLN A 107 -11.05 9.48 -8.47
C GLN A 107 -9.82 10.00 -7.74
N VAL A 108 -9.70 11.31 -7.64
CA VAL A 108 -8.68 11.96 -6.82
C VAL A 108 -9.24 12.15 -5.43
N LYS A 109 -8.51 11.65 -4.43
CA LYS A 109 -8.81 11.90 -3.02
C LYS A 109 -7.95 13.04 -2.50
N GLU A 110 -8.48 13.80 -1.56
CA GLU A 110 -7.73 14.86 -0.87
C GLU A 110 -6.60 14.26 -0.03
N GLU A 111 -6.86 13.12 0.59
CA GLU A 111 -5.88 12.37 1.37
C GLU A 111 -5.09 11.43 0.47
N ARG A 112 -3.79 11.45 0.65
CA ARG A 112 -2.86 10.55 -0.01
C ARG A 112 -2.65 9.31 0.85
N GLU A 113 -2.79 8.11 0.29
CA GLU A 113 -2.30 6.92 0.95
C GLU A 113 -0.78 6.85 0.83
N PRO A 114 -0.06 6.74 1.96
CA PRO A 114 1.39 6.58 1.94
C PRO A 114 1.79 5.17 1.47
N LEU A 115 3.02 5.02 0.99
CA LEU A 115 3.63 3.70 0.81
C LEU A 115 3.88 3.09 2.18
N VAL A 116 3.43 1.86 2.37
CA VAL A 116 3.56 1.11 3.62
C VAL A 116 4.15 -0.25 3.33
N ASP A 117 5.14 -0.62 4.11
CA ASP A 117 5.65 -1.99 4.17
C ASP A 117 5.43 -2.58 5.57
N VAL A 118 4.97 -3.83 5.61
CA VAL A 118 4.70 -4.56 6.85
C VAL A 118 5.56 -5.82 6.86
N VAL A 119 6.41 -5.91 7.87
CA VAL A 119 7.31 -7.06 8.09
C VAL A 119 6.92 -7.74 9.39
N GLU A 120 6.55 -9.00 9.31
CA GLU A 120 6.25 -9.84 10.45
C GLU A 120 7.46 -10.71 10.80
N THR A 121 7.82 -10.75 12.08
CA THR A 121 8.82 -11.65 12.65
C THR A 121 8.18 -12.51 13.75
N ASP A 122 8.95 -13.42 14.37
CA ASP A 122 8.44 -14.28 15.44
C ASP A 122 7.91 -13.49 16.66
N GLY A 123 8.51 -12.32 16.97
CA GLY A 123 8.20 -11.56 18.18
C GLY A 123 7.49 -10.21 17.94
N GLU A 124 7.54 -9.67 16.74
CA GLU A 124 7.07 -8.31 16.47
C GLU A 124 6.52 -8.15 15.06
N VAL A 125 5.65 -7.16 14.89
CA VAL A 125 5.25 -6.61 13.59
C VAL A 125 5.92 -5.25 13.44
N ARG A 126 6.68 -5.08 12.36
CA ARG A 126 7.34 -3.83 12.00
C ARG A 126 6.63 -3.20 10.82
N ILE A 127 6.26 -1.94 10.95
CA ILE A 127 5.56 -1.17 9.92
C ILE A 127 6.46 0.01 9.54
N VAL A 128 6.78 0.11 8.26
CA VAL A 128 7.56 1.22 7.70
C VAL A 128 6.66 2.02 6.77
N VAL A 129 6.61 3.33 6.95
CA VAL A 129 5.70 4.22 6.22
C VAL A 129 6.46 5.42 5.69
N GLU A 130 6.29 5.72 4.40
CA GLU A 130 6.85 6.90 3.78
C GLU A 130 5.91 8.10 3.91
N LEU A 131 6.32 9.10 4.69
CA LEU A 131 5.58 10.33 4.93
C LEU A 131 6.47 11.56 4.64
N PRO A 132 6.89 11.76 3.37
CA PRO A 132 7.74 12.88 3.04
C PRO A 132 7.05 14.22 3.21
N GLY A 133 7.80 15.22 3.66
CA GLY A 133 7.34 16.60 3.74
C GLY A 133 6.54 16.97 4.98
N VAL A 134 6.45 16.07 5.98
CA VAL A 134 5.73 16.33 7.25
C VAL A 134 6.70 16.40 8.42
N GLU A 135 6.30 17.02 9.51
CA GLU A 135 7.04 17.02 10.75
C GLU A 135 6.52 15.91 11.69
N LYS A 136 7.38 15.48 12.62
CA LYS A 136 7.01 14.42 13.58
C LYS A 136 5.74 14.75 14.37
N GLY A 137 5.53 16.03 14.69
CA GLY A 137 4.36 16.50 15.45
C GLY A 137 3.03 16.44 14.69
N ASP A 138 3.09 16.34 13.35
CA ASP A 138 1.89 16.25 12.51
C ASP A 138 1.34 14.83 12.41
N ILE A 139 2.16 13.84 12.78
CA ILE A 139 1.82 12.42 12.63
C ILE A 139 0.99 11.97 13.83
N LYS A 140 -0.21 11.47 13.55
CA LYS A 140 -1.09 10.86 14.56
C LYS A 140 -1.15 9.35 14.31
N LEU A 141 -0.93 8.58 15.36
CA LEU A 141 -0.98 7.12 15.35
C LEU A 141 -2.06 6.63 16.31
N HIS A 142 -2.93 5.73 15.82
CA HIS A 142 -3.91 5.04 16.64
C HIS A 142 -3.80 3.54 16.37
N GLY A 143 -3.58 2.75 17.41
CA GLY A 143 -3.44 1.31 17.28
C GLY A 143 -4.54 0.56 18.02
N THR A 144 -4.97 -0.55 17.45
CA THR A 144 -5.74 -1.61 18.10
C THR A 144 -4.91 -2.89 18.10
N GLU A 145 -5.42 -3.96 18.68
CA GLU A 145 -4.73 -5.26 18.61
C GLU A 145 -4.56 -5.77 17.16
N ASP A 146 -5.44 -5.35 16.25
CA ASP A 146 -5.55 -5.89 14.90
C ASP A 146 -5.24 -4.86 13.80
N SER A 147 -5.10 -3.57 14.16
CA SER A 147 -4.85 -2.52 13.15
C SER A 147 -4.01 -1.36 13.68
N LEU A 148 -3.35 -0.65 12.75
CA LEU A 148 -2.68 0.63 13.00
C LEU A 148 -3.21 1.66 12.02
N THR A 149 -3.74 2.78 12.51
CA THR A 149 -4.13 3.94 11.72
C THR A 149 -3.04 5.00 11.79
N ILE A 150 -2.62 5.48 10.63
CA ILE A 150 -1.67 6.57 10.45
C ILE A 150 -2.40 7.72 9.78
N SER A 151 -2.34 8.91 10.36
CA SER A 151 -2.96 10.10 9.79
C SER A 151 -2.07 11.33 9.94
N VAL A 152 -2.09 12.18 8.92
CA VAL A 152 -1.48 13.52 8.89
C VAL A 152 -2.50 14.44 8.26
N ASP A 153 -2.77 15.57 8.90
CA ASP A 153 -3.67 16.61 8.40
C ASP A 153 -3.03 17.98 8.59
N THR A 154 -2.29 18.41 7.57
CA THR A 154 -1.68 19.75 7.48
C THR A 154 -2.21 20.48 6.25
N PRO A 155 -2.01 21.81 6.15
CA PRO A 155 -2.43 22.54 4.95
C PRO A 155 -1.75 22.08 3.65
N GLN A 156 -0.55 21.51 3.72
CA GLN A 156 0.24 21.09 2.56
C GLN A 156 0.14 19.59 2.29
N TYR A 157 -0.01 18.78 3.35
CA TYR A 157 0.05 17.32 3.25
C TYR A 157 -1.06 16.68 4.06
N LYS A 158 -1.84 15.84 3.41
CA LYS A 158 -2.84 15.00 4.06
C LYS A 158 -2.56 13.55 3.73
N TYR A 159 -2.27 12.75 4.76
CA TYR A 159 -2.07 11.31 4.62
C TYR A 159 -3.06 10.56 5.50
N TYR A 160 -3.55 9.45 4.98
CA TYR A 160 -4.37 8.53 5.75
C TYR A 160 -4.13 7.10 5.30
N LYS A 161 -3.88 6.21 6.26
CA LYS A 161 -3.79 4.77 6.01
C LYS A 161 -4.20 4.00 7.25
N GLU A 162 -5.06 3.02 7.03
CA GLU A 162 -5.33 1.96 7.99
C GLU A 162 -4.61 0.70 7.52
N VAL A 163 -3.82 0.11 8.40
CA VAL A 163 -3.00 -1.08 8.17
C VAL A 163 -3.55 -2.19 9.04
N ASN A 164 -4.03 -3.26 8.43
CA ASN A 164 -4.39 -4.48 9.15
C ASN A 164 -3.09 -5.20 9.56
N LEU A 165 -3.01 -5.60 10.81
CA LEU A 165 -1.85 -6.31 11.33
C LEU A 165 -1.96 -7.81 11.02
N PRO A 166 -0.87 -8.45 10.61
CA PRO A 166 -0.87 -9.89 10.32
C PRO A 166 -1.01 -10.76 11.58
N ALA A 167 -0.76 -10.18 12.75
CA ALA A 167 -0.90 -10.81 14.05
C ALA A 167 -1.36 -9.79 15.09
N LYS A 168 -2.01 -10.27 16.17
CA LYS A 168 -2.41 -9.42 17.29
C LYS A 168 -1.21 -8.77 17.97
N ALA A 169 -1.32 -7.48 18.26
CA ALA A 169 -0.23 -6.67 18.78
C ALA A 169 -0.52 -6.10 20.19
N LYS A 170 0.54 -5.96 20.98
CA LYS A 170 0.54 -5.24 22.26
C LYS A 170 0.76 -3.75 22.02
N VAL A 171 -0.28 -3.02 21.66
CA VAL A 171 -0.19 -1.60 21.28
C VAL A 171 0.44 -0.72 22.36
N LYS A 172 0.22 -1.04 23.65
CA LYS A 172 0.78 -0.30 24.79
C LYS A 172 2.31 -0.39 24.87
N GLU A 173 2.90 -1.41 24.27
CA GLU A 173 4.35 -1.64 24.23
C GLU A 173 4.97 -1.17 22.89
N ALA A 174 4.15 -0.56 22.02
CA ALA A 174 4.59 -0.07 20.72
C ALA A 174 5.69 0.98 20.84
N LYS A 175 6.63 0.92 19.93
CA LYS A 175 7.69 1.94 19.77
C LYS A 175 7.59 2.52 18.38
N SER A 176 7.80 3.84 18.27
CA SER A 176 7.82 4.51 16.99
C SER A 176 8.99 5.47 16.86
N SER A 177 9.52 5.59 15.66
CA SER A 177 10.52 6.56 15.29
C SER A 177 10.17 7.20 13.95
N TYR A 178 10.53 8.48 13.80
CA TYR A 178 10.36 9.19 12.54
C TYR A 178 11.63 9.94 12.20
N LYS A 179 12.17 9.68 11.02
CA LYS A 179 13.41 10.32 10.54
C LYS A 179 13.40 10.41 9.02
N ASN A 180 13.78 11.56 8.47
CA ASN A 180 13.96 11.79 7.03
C ASN A 180 12.74 11.39 6.18
N GLY A 181 11.52 11.65 6.68
CA GLY A 181 10.31 11.31 5.95
C GLY A 181 9.86 9.84 6.07
N VAL A 182 10.53 9.05 6.91
CA VAL A 182 10.19 7.65 7.14
C VAL A 182 9.77 7.45 8.60
N LEU A 183 8.56 6.94 8.78
CA LEU A 183 8.01 6.49 10.05
C LEU A 183 8.24 4.99 10.18
N GLU A 184 8.81 4.56 11.28
CA GLU A 184 8.88 3.15 11.68
C GLU A 184 8.05 2.95 12.95
N VAL A 185 7.21 1.92 12.96
CA VAL A 185 6.44 1.49 14.13
C VAL A 185 6.72 0.03 14.39
N ILE A 186 7.12 -0.29 15.62
CA ILE A 186 7.41 -1.66 16.07
C ILE A 186 6.35 -2.02 17.11
N LEU A 187 5.61 -3.08 16.83
CA LEU A 187 4.51 -3.59 17.64
C LEU A 187 4.87 -5.01 18.12
N PRO A 188 5.18 -5.21 19.40
CA PRO A 188 5.35 -6.57 19.93
C PRO A 188 4.07 -7.38 19.74
N LYS A 189 4.20 -8.63 19.32
CA LYS A 189 3.06 -9.53 19.18
C LYS A 189 2.44 -9.83 20.56
N ALA A 190 1.13 -9.89 20.61
CA ALA A 190 0.47 -10.54 21.72
C ALA A 190 0.84 -12.02 21.68
N GLU A 191 1.36 -12.58 22.77
CA GLU A 191 1.65 -14.00 22.83
C GLU A 191 0.37 -14.76 22.44
N SER A 192 0.38 -15.49 21.33
CA SER A 192 -0.55 -16.58 21.16
C SER A 192 -0.29 -17.51 22.34
N ALA A 193 -1.32 -17.90 23.07
CA ALA A 193 -1.19 -18.87 24.15
C ALA A 193 -0.29 -20.00 23.60
N LYS A 194 0.91 -20.14 24.17
CA LYS A 194 1.79 -21.24 23.81
C LYS A 194 0.93 -22.49 23.95
N GLU A 195 0.73 -23.22 22.86
CA GLU A 195 0.25 -24.58 22.98
C GLU A 195 1.19 -25.27 23.97
N THR A 196 0.71 -25.45 25.19
CA THR A 196 1.42 -26.25 26.16
C THR A 196 1.47 -27.66 25.59
N LYS A 197 2.59 -28.01 24.96
CA LYS A 197 2.86 -29.40 24.64
C LYS A 197 2.73 -30.13 25.95
N GLY A 198 1.69 -30.97 26.07
CA GLY A 198 1.49 -31.79 27.25
C GLY A 198 2.76 -32.56 27.55
N GLU A 199 3.21 -32.52 28.81
CA GLU A 199 4.32 -33.33 29.25
C GLU A 199 3.86 -34.79 29.32
N PRO A 200 4.70 -35.76 28.89
CA PRO A 200 4.37 -37.18 29.04
C PRO A 200 4.24 -37.54 30.52
N ILE A 201 3.11 -38.18 30.86
CA ILE A 201 2.91 -38.73 32.21
C ILE A 201 3.31 -40.18 32.15
N ASP A 202 4.35 -40.55 32.92
CA ASP A 202 4.73 -41.96 33.13
C ASP A 202 3.69 -42.70 33.94
N ILE A 203 3.26 -43.85 33.39
CA ILE A 203 2.36 -44.78 34.11
C ILE A 203 3.26 -45.73 34.89
N GLY A 204 3.29 -45.59 36.22
CA GLY A 204 3.96 -46.52 37.14
C GLY A 204 3.24 -47.86 37.29
#